data_a61cde53e34722f9619eda4daac5e8b5
#
_entry.id   a61cde53e34722f9619eda4daac5e8b5
#
_cell.length_a   1.000
_cell.length_b   1.000
_cell.length_c   1.000
_cell.angle_alpha   90.00
_cell.angle_beta   90.00
_cell.angle_gamma   90.00
#
_symmetry.space_group_name_H-M   'P 1'
#
loop_
_entity.id
_entity.type
_entity.pdbx_description
1 polymer ?
#
loop_
_entity_poly.entity_id
_entity_poly.type
_entity_poly.pdbx_seq_one_letter_code
_entity_poly.pdbx_strand_id
1 'polypeptide(L)'
;MKERGTYFLYTIPECPYCTMAKELLRDKQHKFVVMELNREHATLLRLKEEMDWGTVPMVFQLEGRNHKFIGGYVDLKKKLEGKENDE
;
A
#
# COMPACT_ATOMS: atom_id res chain seq x y z
N MET A 1 -11.50 -21.05 -1.45
CA MET A 1 -11.41 -20.12 -2.07
C MET A 1 -10.42 -19.20 -1.72
N LYS A 2 -9.86 -18.56 -2.51
CA LYS A 2 -8.89 -17.75 -2.22
C LYS A 2 -9.38 -16.48 -1.85
N GLU A 3 -8.91 -15.93 -0.87
CA GLU A 3 -9.30 -14.73 -0.52
C GLU A 3 -8.56 -13.65 -1.11
N ARG A 4 -9.12 -12.55 -1.52
CA ARG A 4 -8.43 -11.44 -1.98
C ARG A 4 -8.06 -10.65 -0.82
N GLY A 5 -6.94 -10.16 -0.72
CA GLY A 5 -6.52 -9.37 0.39
C GLY A 5 -7.23 -8.05 0.45
N THR A 6 -7.21 -7.42 1.61
CA THR A 6 -7.66 -6.06 1.78
C THR A 6 -6.43 -5.24 2.10
N TYR A 7 -6.30 -4.09 1.45
CA TYR A 7 -5.12 -3.27 1.60
C TYR A 7 -5.48 -1.91 2.15
N PHE A 8 -4.53 -1.27 2.80
CA PHE A 8 -4.71 0.05 3.36
C PHE A 8 -3.53 0.88 2.90
N LEU A 9 -3.80 2.06 2.34
CA LEU A 9 -2.74 2.89 1.82
C LEU A 9 -2.76 4.26 2.46
N TYR A 10 -1.58 4.76 2.85
CA TYR A 10 -1.44 6.15 3.21
C TYR A 10 -0.87 6.85 2.00
N THR A 11 -1.52 7.92 1.56
CA THR A 11 -1.14 8.65 0.36
C THR A 11 -1.10 10.13 0.64
N ILE A 12 -0.59 10.89 -0.32
CA ILE A 12 -0.61 12.35 -0.24
C ILE A 12 -1.19 12.87 -1.55
N PRO A 13 -1.61 14.13 -1.58
CA PRO A 13 -2.15 14.70 -2.82
C PRO A 13 -1.06 14.78 -3.88
N GLU A 14 -1.48 14.72 -5.12
CA GLU A 14 -0.58 14.89 -6.25
C GLU A 14 0.59 13.92 -6.21
N CYS A 15 0.28 12.66 -6.04
CA CYS A 15 1.28 11.62 -5.93
C CYS A 15 1.02 10.60 -7.03
N PRO A 16 1.81 10.61 -8.10
CA PRO A 16 1.56 9.67 -9.20
C PRO A 16 1.67 8.22 -8.78
N TYR A 17 2.63 7.89 -7.93
CA TYR A 17 2.76 6.50 -7.51
C TYR A 17 1.60 6.07 -6.61
N CYS A 18 1.02 7.01 -5.87
CA CYS A 18 -0.16 6.69 -5.08
C CYS A 18 -1.33 6.36 -5.99
N THR A 19 -1.49 7.12 -7.07
CA THR A 19 -2.54 6.85 -8.05
C THR A 19 -2.31 5.51 -8.71
N MET A 20 -1.07 5.21 -9.07
CA MET A 20 -0.75 3.95 -9.72
C MET A 20 -1.04 2.78 -8.80
N ALA A 21 -0.77 2.93 -7.51
CA ALA A 21 -1.04 1.85 -6.57
C ALA A 21 -2.53 1.59 -6.45
N LYS A 22 -3.33 2.65 -6.41
CA LYS A 22 -4.76 2.48 -6.32
C LYS A 22 -5.31 1.80 -7.58
N GLU A 23 -4.79 2.18 -8.74
CA GLU A 23 -5.25 1.59 -9.97
C GLU A 23 -4.86 0.12 -10.05
N LEU A 24 -3.67 -0.20 -9.59
CA LEU A 24 -3.23 -1.58 -9.60
C LEU A 24 -4.12 -2.45 -8.73
N LEU A 25 -4.47 -1.98 -7.53
CA LEU A 25 -5.33 -2.75 -6.65
C LEU A 25 -6.72 -2.90 -7.25
N ARG A 26 -7.21 -1.84 -7.91
CA ARG A 26 -8.52 -1.92 -8.53
C ARG A 26 -8.51 -2.90 -9.67
N ASP A 27 -7.47 -2.88 -10.49
CA ASP A 27 -7.37 -3.78 -11.62
C ASP A 27 -7.28 -5.23 -11.19
N LYS A 28 -6.63 -5.49 -10.07
CA LYS A 28 -6.51 -6.85 -9.58
C LYS A 28 -7.67 -7.23 -8.69
N GLN A 29 -8.64 -6.32 -8.56
CA GLN A 29 -9.89 -6.59 -7.84
C GLN A 29 -9.68 -6.87 -6.36
N HIS A 30 -8.73 -6.16 -5.75
CA HIS A 30 -8.57 -6.25 -4.32
C HIS A 30 -9.31 -5.10 -3.66
N LYS A 31 -9.79 -5.31 -2.46
CA LYS A 31 -10.40 -4.24 -1.71
C LYS A 31 -9.31 -3.40 -1.10
N PHE A 32 -9.51 -2.11 -1.03
CA PHE A 32 -8.54 -1.26 -0.39
C PHE A 32 -9.17 0.00 0.16
N VAL A 33 -8.52 0.55 1.17
CA VAL A 33 -8.95 1.77 1.82
C VAL A 33 -7.79 2.73 1.72
N VAL A 34 -8.06 4.00 1.44
CA VAL A 34 -7.04 4.99 1.28
C VAL A 34 -7.21 6.07 2.31
N MET A 35 -6.14 6.46 2.99
CA MET A 35 -6.15 7.62 3.85
C MET A 35 -5.18 8.62 3.26
N GLU A 36 -5.70 9.74 2.76
CA GLU A 36 -4.86 10.74 2.17
C GLU A 36 -4.50 11.77 3.22
N LEU A 37 -3.22 12.02 3.42
CA LEU A 37 -2.73 12.95 4.42
C LEU A 37 -1.83 13.95 3.71
N ASN A 38 -1.57 15.08 4.34
CA ASN A 38 -0.61 15.98 3.72
C ASN A 38 0.78 15.56 4.15
N ARG A 39 1.80 16.10 3.49
CA ARG A 39 3.16 15.66 3.71
C ARG A 39 3.65 15.84 5.12
N GLU A 40 3.15 16.85 5.80
CA GLU A 40 3.62 17.12 7.14
C GLU A 40 2.75 16.57 8.23
N HIS A 41 1.76 15.73 7.87
CA HIS A 41 0.85 15.22 8.86
C HIS A 41 1.62 14.34 9.85
N ALA A 42 1.35 14.54 11.13
CA ALA A 42 2.10 13.84 12.16
C ALA A 42 2.03 12.34 12.05
N THR A 43 0.87 11.81 11.68
CA THR A 43 0.73 10.37 11.52
C THR A 43 1.65 9.85 10.43
N LEU A 44 1.73 10.56 9.31
CA LEU A 44 2.55 10.12 8.21
C LEU A 44 4.03 10.17 8.60
N LEU A 45 4.44 11.24 9.28
CA LEU A 45 5.83 11.36 9.68
C LEU A 45 6.21 10.25 10.66
N ARG A 46 5.30 9.93 11.58
CA ARG A 46 5.59 8.90 12.52
C ARG A 46 5.70 7.54 11.84
N LEU A 47 4.82 7.27 10.87
CA LEU A 47 4.86 5.99 10.17
C LEU A 47 6.14 5.85 9.36
N LYS A 48 6.60 6.92 8.73
CA LYS A 48 7.83 6.87 7.97
C LYS A 48 8.99 6.51 8.89
N GLU A 49 8.97 7.06 10.09
CA GLU A 49 10.02 6.79 11.01
C GLU A 49 9.94 5.38 11.56
N GLU A 50 8.75 4.93 11.93
CA GLU A 50 8.59 3.61 12.48
C GLU A 50 8.88 2.50 11.49
N MET A 51 8.52 2.72 10.24
CA MET A 51 8.74 1.72 9.21
C MET A 51 10.09 1.90 8.52
N ASP A 52 10.83 2.96 8.89
CA ASP A 52 12.10 3.27 8.24
C ASP A 52 11.85 3.39 6.74
N TRP A 53 10.83 4.13 6.35
CA TRP A 53 10.42 4.20 4.96
C TRP A 53 10.19 5.64 4.59
N GLY A 54 10.74 6.10 3.51
CA GLY A 54 10.76 7.53 3.20
C GLY A 54 9.78 8.00 2.15
N THR A 55 9.01 7.11 1.54
CA THR A 55 8.18 7.52 0.42
C THR A 55 6.74 7.11 0.60
N VAL A 56 5.87 7.63 -0.25
CA VAL A 56 4.48 7.23 -0.32
C VAL A 56 4.22 6.71 -1.72
N PRO A 57 3.26 5.85 -1.91
CA PRO A 57 2.30 5.40 -0.93
C PRO A 57 2.94 4.44 0.07
N MET A 58 2.37 4.36 1.26
CA MET A 58 2.77 3.34 2.20
C MET A 58 1.64 2.33 2.25
N VAL A 59 1.90 1.12 1.82
CA VAL A 59 0.87 0.12 1.61
C VAL A 59 0.96 -0.96 2.67
N PHE A 60 -0.19 -1.25 3.27
CA PHE A 60 -0.27 -2.31 4.26
C PHE A 60 -1.29 -3.33 3.78
N GLN A 61 -1.08 -4.58 4.12
CA GLN A 61 -2.05 -5.61 3.84
C GLN A 61 -2.69 -6.00 5.17
N LEU A 62 -4.01 -6.04 5.17
CA LEU A 62 -4.75 -6.38 6.38
C LEU A 62 -5.04 -7.87 6.35
N GLU A 63 -4.66 -8.54 7.42
CA GLU A 63 -4.88 -9.97 7.53
C GLU A 63 -5.49 -10.22 8.89
N GLY A 64 -6.80 -10.33 8.95
CA GLY A 64 -7.48 -10.47 10.22
C GLY A 64 -7.22 -9.27 11.07
N ARG A 65 -6.57 -9.45 12.20
CA ARG A 65 -6.26 -8.34 13.06
C ARG A 65 -4.90 -7.77 12.83
N ASN A 66 -4.14 -8.34 11.91
CA ASN A 66 -2.78 -7.91 11.68
C ASN A 66 -2.64 -7.00 10.51
N HIS A 67 -1.64 -6.12 10.56
CA HIS A 67 -1.33 -5.26 9.46
C HIS A 67 0.08 -5.57 9.04
N LYS A 68 0.26 -5.94 7.79
CA LYS A 68 1.58 -6.26 7.32
C LYS A 68 2.04 -5.17 6.38
N PHE A 69 3.18 -4.53 6.67
CA PHE A 69 3.68 -3.46 5.81
C PHE A 69 4.26 -4.08 4.53
N ILE A 70 3.78 -3.62 3.39
CA ILE A 70 4.26 -4.12 2.12
C ILE A 70 5.36 -3.25 1.56
N GLY A 71 5.23 -1.94 1.68
CA GLY A 71 6.17 -1.00 1.09
C GLY A 71 5.47 0.00 0.23
N GLY A 72 6.08 0.38 -0.88
CA GLY A 72 5.52 1.34 -1.80
C GLY A 72 4.90 0.67 -3.01
N TYR A 73 4.76 1.46 -4.08
CA TYR A 73 4.12 0.94 -5.30
C TYR A 73 4.91 -0.22 -5.90
N VAL A 74 6.23 -0.09 -5.96
CA VAL A 74 7.03 -1.14 -6.59
C VAL A 74 6.90 -2.44 -5.82
N ASP A 75 6.89 -2.34 -4.49
CA ASP A 75 6.77 -3.52 -3.67
C ASP A 75 5.40 -4.15 -3.82
N LEU A 76 4.36 -3.34 -3.90
CA LEU A 76 3.02 -3.83 -4.11
C LEU A 76 2.91 -4.53 -5.44
N LYS A 77 3.49 -3.92 -6.48
CA LYS A 77 3.42 -4.49 -7.81
C LYS A 77 4.12 -5.85 -7.84
N LYS A 78 5.28 -5.95 -7.19
CA LYS A 78 5.97 -7.23 -7.15
C LYS A 78 5.13 -8.27 -6.45
N LYS A 79 4.48 -7.89 -5.36
CA LYS A 79 3.68 -8.84 -4.63
C LYS A 79 2.49 -9.33 -5.45
N LEU A 80 1.84 -8.45 -6.16
CA LEU A 80 0.63 -8.83 -6.87
C LEU A 80 0.90 -9.48 -8.22
N GLU A 81 2.04 -9.17 -8.82
CA GLU A 81 2.35 -9.73 -10.12
C GLU A 81 3.46 -10.73 -10.11
N GLY A 82 4.48 -10.45 -9.35
CA GLY A 82 5.67 -11.28 -9.41
C GLY A 82 5.52 -12.61 -8.78
N LYS A 83 4.66 -12.75 -7.81
CA LYS A 83 4.59 -13.98 -7.15
C LYS A 83 4.16 -15.09 -8.00
N GLU A 84 3.53 -14.79 -9.08
CA GLU A 84 3.15 -15.86 -9.89
C GLU A 84 4.29 -16.55 -10.47
N ASN A 85 5.40 -15.92 -10.50
CA ASN A 85 6.53 -16.54 -11.08
C ASN A 85 7.18 -17.46 -10.16
N ASP A 86 6.81 -17.41 -8.97
CA ASP A 86 7.44 -18.22 -8.08
C ASP A 86 6.99 -19.54 -8.10
N GLU A 87 6.51 -19.69 -8.40
CA GLU A 87 6.16 -20.88 -8.22
C GLU A 87 6.25 -21.50 -8.72
#